data_fc1e8f590d316e7299f2f9e9826242c9
#
_entry.id   fc1e8f590d316e7299f2f9e9826242c9
#
_cell.length_a   1.000
_cell.length_b   1.000
_cell.length_c   1.000
_cell.angle_alpha   90.00
_cell.angle_beta   90.00
_cell.angle_gamma   90.00
#
_symmetry.space_group_name_H-M   'P 1'
#
loop_
_entity.id
_entity.type
_entity.pdbx_description
1 polymer ?
#
loop_
_entity_poly.entity_id
_entity_poly.type
_entity_poly.pdbx_seq_one_letter_code
_entity_poly.pdbx_strand_id
1 'polypeptide(L)'
;MRELTKDDVLAAVKGGSVFASGGGGWVDHGLEIGGAALAVGKPKLVSVDELPDDAIILTCTAIGAPAGRDWQMLGKDYIKAVQLIIEKYEGKIVGVMTPQNGMSSTINGWLPAAALGLVVVDATGDIRAHPTGKMGSLGLSSNIEYETIQAVAGGKPEIGSYLELIVKGTVARTSNILRTASDMAGGFIAAARHPLPAKYIKEHAAIGGISIAIDLGRAIIEAEPFGPAHVLETITEKTGGRIIGTGKVRKKDVHYSGAFDIGTIEIESEENTYILHVMNEYMAVEDRGGKRYSTFPDVITTFSIETGQPVSVGNIEEGAEIAVFAIDKAKIPLSSSVKDPSVYPEVEEVLGIELYKYAFEEKKEINV
;
A
#
# COMPACT_ATOMS: atom_id res chain seq x y z
N MET A 1 -6.83 21.88 -7.40
CA MET A 1 -6.62 21.88 -5.91
C MET A 1 -7.96 21.91 -5.18
N ARG A 2 -8.20 21.00 -4.21
CA ARG A 2 -9.40 20.99 -3.35
C ARG A 2 -9.04 20.66 -1.89
N GLU A 3 -9.81 21.18 -0.94
CA GLU A 3 -9.69 20.76 0.47
C GLU A 3 -10.22 19.35 0.64
N LEU A 4 -9.55 18.55 1.48
CA LEU A 4 -9.99 17.23 1.88
C LEU A 4 -10.95 17.33 3.07
N THR A 5 -11.99 16.52 3.06
CA THR A 5 -13.08 16.53 4.04
C THR A 5 -13.16 15.24 4.85
N LYS A 6 -14.04 15.21 5.85
CA LYS A 6 -14.29 13.99 6.63
C LYS A 6 -14.84 12.86 5.74
N ASP A 7 -15.68 13.18 4.77
CA ASP A 7 -16.21 12.19 3.83
C ASP A 7 -15.12 11.64 2.91
N ASP A 8 -14.14 12.49 2.54
CA ASP A 8 -12.96 12.02 1.80
C ASP A 8 -12.09 11.07 2.63
N VAL A 9 -11.93 11.32 3.94
CA VAL A 9 -11.20 10.39 4.84
C VAL A 9 -11.86 9.01 4.84
N LEU A 10 -13.18 8.96 5.08
CA LEU A 10 -13.93 7.71 5.08
C LEU A 10 -13.85 7.00 3.72
N ALA A 11 -14.05 7.74 2.64
CA ALA A 11 -13.98 7.20 1.28
C ALA A 11 -12.57 6.69 0.94
N ALA A 12 -11.52 7.45 1.26
CA ALA A 12 -10.13 7.04 1.01
C ALA A 12 -9.75 5.75 1.75
N VAL A 13 -10.19 5.59 3.01
CA VAL A 13 -9.97 4.36 3.79
C VAL A 13 -10.74 3.19 3.18
N LYS A 14 -12.01 3.35 2.85
CA LYS A 14 -12.84 2.29 2.25
C LYS A 14 -12.36 1.87 0.87
N GLY A 15 -12.14 2.80 -0.03
CA GLY A 15 -11.63 2.48 -1.37
C GLY A 15 -10.19 1.97 -1.33
N GLY A 16 -9.36 2.57 -0.48
CA GLY A 16 -7.99 2.12 -0.21
C GLY A 16 -7.93 0.69 0.28
N SER A 17 -8.90 0.20 1.05
CA SER A 17 -8.95 -1.17 1.54
C SER A 17 -9.07 -2.21 0.41
N VAL A 18 -9.69 -1.87 -0.71
CA VAL A 18 -9.74 -2.74 -1.90
C VAL A 18 -8.35 -2.86 -2.53
N PHE A 19 -7.63 -1.74 -2.64
CA PHE A 19 -6.27 -1.70 -3.18
C PHE A 19 -5.20 -2.16 -2.17
N ALA A 20 -5.56 -2.35 -0.91
CA ALA A 20 -4.66 -2.83 0.14
C ALA A 20 -4.09 -4.23 -0.13
N SER A 21 -4.73 -5.02 -0.98
CA SER A 21 -4.30 -6.37 -1.34
C SER A 21 -3.97 -7.24 -0.12
N GLY A 22 -4.76 -7.11 0.93
CA GLY A 22 -4.58 -7.83 2.21
C GLY A 22 -3.64 -7.15 3.21
N GLY A 23 -2.84 -6.14 2.79
CA GLY A 23 -1.98 -5.32 3.64
C GLY A 23 -2.51 -3.89 3.80
N GLY A 24 -1.64 -2.89 3.66
CA GLY A 24 -2.02 -1.47 3.58
C GLY A 24 -2.47 -0.80 4.88
N GLY A 25 -2.14 -1.38 6.04
CA GLY A 25 -2.43 -0.83 7.37
C GLY A 25 -3.80 -1.24 7.92
N TRP A 26 -4.45 -0.34 8.68
CA TRP A 26 -5.70 -0.60 9.39
C TRP A 26 -6.73 0.50 9.16
N VAL A 27 -8.00 0.14 9.16
CA VAL A 27 -9.13 1.05 9.00
C VAL A 27 -9.15 2.10 10.11
N ASP A 28 -9.12 1.67 11.38
CA ASP A 28 -9.20 2.58 12.54
C ASP A 28 -8.03 3.57 12.57
N HIS A 29 -6.82 3.10 12.27
CA HIS A 29 -5.65 3.97 12.17
C HIS A 29 -5.77 4.98 11.02
N GLY A 30 -6.29 4.57 9.87
CA GLY A 30 -6.57 5.48 8.75
C GLY A 30 -7.58 6.56 9.13
N LEU A 31 -8.67 6.20 9.79
CA LEU A 31 -9.69 7.14 10.26
C LEU A 31 -9.13 8.09 11.33
N GLU A 32 -8.31 7.59 12.26
CA GLU A 32 -7.64 8.39 13.30
C GLU A 32 -6.69 9.43 12.68
N ILE A 33 -5.77 9.01 11.81
CA ILE A 33 -4.78 9.90 11.17
C ILE A 33 -5.47 10.91 10.24
N GLY A 34 -6.48 10.48 9.48
CA GLY A 34 -7.28 11.37 8.65
C GLY A 34 -8.06 12.39 9.47
N GLY A 35 -8.68 11.97 10.55
CA GLY A 35 -9.35 12.86 11.51
C GLY A 35 -8.40 13.85 12.16
N ALA A 36 -7.21 13.41 12.58
CA ALA A 36 -6.16 14.28 13.11
C ALA A 36 -5.68 15.31 12.09
N ALA A 37 -5.52 14.91 10.82
CA ALA A 37 -5.15 15.85 9.75
C ALA A 37 -6.16 16.99 9.60
N LEU A 38 -7.46 16.68 9.67
CA LEU A 38 -8.53 17.69 9.59
C LEU A 38 -8.63 18.56 10.86
N ALA A 39 -8.25 18.03 12.01
CA ALA A 39 -8.23 18.79 13.26
C ALA A 39 -7.04 19.77 13.34
N VAL A 40 -5.88 19.38 12.78
CA VAL A 40 -4.67 20.20 12.79
C VAL A 40 -4.70 21.29 11.72
N GLY A 41 -5.32 21.01 10.57
CA GLY A 41 -5.34 21.96 9.45
C GLY A 41 -6.33 21.57 8.36
N LYS A 42 -6.12 22.13 7.17
CA LYS A 42 -6.95 21.88 5.98
C LYS A 42 -6.08 21.28 4.88
N PRO A 43 -5.83 19.94 4.92
CA PRO A 43 -5.03 19.30 3.90
C PRO A 43 -5.68 19.49 2.52
N LYS A 44 -4.88 19.79 1.51
CA LYS A 44 -5.34 20.06 0.14
C LYS A 44 -4.80 19.01 -0.81
N LEU A 45 -5.69 18.34 -1.52
CA LEU A 45 -5.35 17.46 -2.62
C LEU A 45 -5.12 18.27 -3.90
N VAL A 46 -3.99 18.03 -4.56
CA VAL A 46 -3.61 18.70 -5.80
C VAL A 46 -3.21 17.67 -6.84
N SER A 47 -3.57 17.88 -8.10
CA SER A 47 -2.96 17.14 -9.20
C SER A 47 -1.47 17.50 -9.29
N VAL A 48 -0.62 16.55 -9.63
CA VAL A 48 0.79 16.83 -9.87
C VAL A 48 1.00 17.84 -10.98
N ASP A 49 0.05 17.96 -11.93
CA ASP A 49 0.08 18.93 -13.03
C ASP A 49 -0.17 20.38 -12.59
N GLU A 50 -0.74 20.57 -11.41
CA GLU A 50 -0.91 21.91 -10.82
C GLU A 50 0.38 22.44 -10.15
N LEU A 51 1.44 21.62 -10.09
CA LEU A 51 2.71 21.97 -9.47
C LEU A 51 3.78 22.29 -10.52
N PRO A 52 4.69 23.24 -10.22
CA PRO A 52 5.89 23.44 -11.03
C PRO A 52 6.70 22.15 -11.17
N ASP A 53 7.36 21.96 -12.30
CA ASP A 53 8.12 20.75 -12.60
C ASP A 53 9.27 20.46 -11.61
N ASP A 54 9.84 21.52 -11.03
CA ASP A 54 10.92 21.47 -10.04
C ASP A 54 10.42 21.43 -8.59
N ALA A 55 9.11 21.43 -8.35
CA ALA A 55 8.52 21.33 -7.02
C ALA A 55 8.88 19.98 -6.37
N ILE A 56 9.47 20.01 -5.18
CA ILE A 56 9.92 18.80 -4.50
C ILE A 56 8.82 18.18 -3.65
N ILE A 57 8.59 16.89 -3.87
CA ILE A 57 7.54 16.06 -3.24
C ILE A 57 8.22 14.92 -2.51
N LEU A 58 7.77 14.62 -1.27
CA LEU A 58 8.18 13.45 -0.50
C LEU A 58 7.15 12.33 -0.59
N THR A 59 7.59 11.10 -0.46
CA THR A 59 6.71 9.94 -0.19
C THR A 59 6.57 9.74 1.31
N CYS A 60 5.35 9.85 1.86
CA CYS A 60 5.02 9.52 3.24
C CYS A 60 4.47 8.10 3.32
N THR A 61 5.00 7.29 4.22
CA THR A 61 4.67 5.86 4.34
C THR A 61 4.75 5.39 5.79
N ALA A 62 4.37 4.15 6.00
CA ALA A 62 4.71 3.35 7.16
C ALA A 62 5.44 2.09 6.69
N ILE A 63 6.36 1.59 7.50
CA ILE A 63 7.17 0.41 7.20
C ILE A 63 6.95 -0.60 8.30
N GLY A 64 6.66 -1.85 7.93
CA GLY A 64 6.53 -2.93 8.89
C GLY A 64 5.52 -3.97 8.45
N ALA A 65 5.22 -4.87 9.40
CA ALA A 65 4.21 -5.90 9.27
C ALA A 65 3.23 -5.82 10.45
N PRO A 66 1.91 -5.95 10.19
CA PRO A 66 0.88 -5.86 11.23
C PRO A 66 1.03 -6.85 12.40
N ALA A 67 1.65 -8.01 12.17
CA ALA A 67 1.87 -9.02 13.21
C ALA A 67 3.01 -8.67 14.19
N GLY A 68 3.76 -7.58 13.98
CA GLY A 68 4.66 -7.02 14.99
C GLY A 68 3.89 -6.72 16.28
N ARG A 69 4.48 -7.06 17.47
CA ARG A 69 3.71 -7.06 18.73
C ARG A 69 3.90 -5.81 19.58
N ASP A 70 5.04 -5.15 19.47
CA ASP A 70 5.44 -4.09 20.40
C ASP A 70 5.64 -2.72 19.75
N TRP A 71 5.07 -2.52 18.56
CA TRP A 71 5.14 -1.26 17.85
C TRP A 71 4.21 -0.19 18.43
N GLN A 72 4.61 1.05 18.25
CA GLN A 72 3.75 2.22 18.39
C GLN A 72 4.09 3.21 17.29
N MET A 73 3.06 3.69 16.60
CA MET A 73 3.19 4.69 15.55
C MET A 73 2.04 5.68 15.68
N LEU A 74 2.36 6.86 16.20
CA LEU A 74 1.40 7.93 16.45
C LEU A 74 1.41 8.94 15.31
N GLY A 75 0.38 9.78 15.23
CA GLY A 75 0.32 10.85 14.22
C GLY A 75 1.55 11.78 14.24
N LYS A 76 2.10 12.08 15.42
CA LYS A 76 3.33 12.88 15.58
C LYS A 76 4.56 12.25 14.88
N ASP A 77 4.61 10.92 14.77
CA ASP A 77 5.76 10.20 14.21
C ASP A 77 5.80 10.36 12.68
N TYR A 78 4.64 10.43 12.02
CA TYR A 78 4.56 10.80 10.59
C TYR A 78 5.04 12.22 10.33
N ILE A 79 4.63 13.17 11.19
CA ILE A 79 5.10 14.56 11.11
C ILE A 79 6.61 14.61 11.31
N LYS A 80 7.12 13.90 12.32
CA LYS A 80 8.55 13.86 12.64
C LYS A 80 9.40 13.28 11.51
N ALA A 81 8.97 12.18 10.90
CA ALA A 81 9.70 11.60 9.77
C ALA A 81 9.86 12.58 8.61
N VAL A 82 8.82 13.38 8.29
CA VAL A 82 8.88 14.43 7.27
C VAL A 82 9.79 15.59 7.71
N GLN A 83 9.67 16.05 8.95
CA GLN A 83 10.51 17.11 9.50
C GLN A 83 12.00 16.79 9.42
N LEU A 84 12.38 15.54 9.78
CA LEU A 84 13.76 15.07 9.71
C LEU A 84 14.36 15.23 8.30
N ILE A 85 13.57 14.99 7.25
CA ILE A 85 14.05 15.21 5.88
C ILE A 85 14.10 16.73 5.57
N ILE A 86 13.06 17.50 5.92
CA ILE A 86 13.02 18.94 5.69
C ILE A 86 14.26 19.63 6.28
N GLU A 87 14.70 19.23 7.48
CA GLU A 87 15.87 19.77 8.18
C GLU A 87 17.20 19.45 7.49
N LYS A 88 17.29 18.41 6.68
CA LYS A 88 18.52 17.91 6.06
C LYS A 88 18.58 18.06 4.55
N TYR A 89 17.45 18.25 3.91
CA TYR A 89 17.36 18.40 2.45
C TYR A 89 17.54 19.88 2.06
N GLU A 90 18.45 20.17 1.13
CA GLU A 90 18.77 21.53 0.72
C GLU A 90 17.71 22.21 -0.16
N GLY A 91 16.70 21.47 -0.62
CA GLY A 91 15.59 21.96 -1.44
C GLY A 91 14.33 22.29 -0.63
N LYS A 92 13.44 23.10 -1.20
CA LYS A 92 12.12 23.38 -0.62
C LYS A 92 11.14 22.25 -0.94
N ILE A 93 10.74 21.50 0.08
CA ILE A 93 9.67 20.51 -0.04
C ILE A 93 8.32 21.24 -0.03
N VAL A 94 7.46 20.96 -1.00
CA VAL A 94 6.15 21.63 -1.16
C VAL A 94 4.97 20.68 -0.97
N GLY A 95 5.18 19.37 -1.14
CA GLY A 95 4.11 18.39 -1.08
C GLY A 95 4.55 17.02 -0.64
N VAL A 96 3.57 16.18 -0.35
CA VAL A 96 3.74 14.78 0.00
C VAL A 96 2.79 13.92 -0.83
N MET A 97 3.23 12.70 -1.16
CA MET A 97 2.41 11.64 -1.76
C MET A 97 2.48 10.38 -0.90
N THR A 98 1.66 9.40 -1.18
CA THR A 98 1.73 8.09 -0.54
C THR A 98 2.42 7.06 -1.44
N PRO A 99 3.09 6.03 -0.90
CA PRO A 99 3.72 5.00 -1.73
C PRO A 99 2.71 4.07 -2.38
N GLN A 100 1.52 3.95 -1.80
CA GLN A 100 0.51 2.96 -2.18
C GLN A 100 -0.84 3.29 -1.58
N ASN A 101 -1.92 2.76 -2.15
CA ASN A 101 -3.21 2.77 -1.47
C ASN A 101 -3.31 1.63 -0.45
N GLY A 102 -4.15 1.83 0.54
CA GLY A 102 -4.44 0.89 1.61
C GLY A 102 -5.40 1.52 2.61
N MET A 103 -5.76 0.80 3.66
CA MET A 103 -6.68 1.28 4.69
C MET A 103 -6.16 2.54 5.39
N SER A 104 -4.92 2.54 5.86
CA SER A 104 -4.25 3.74 6.39
C SER A 104 -3.19 4.30 5.44
N SER A 105 -2.65 3.48 4.52
CA SER A 105 -1.57 3.92 3.63
C SER A 105 -1.99 5.07 2.72
N THR A 106 -3.23 5.10 2.23
CA THR A 106 -3.77 6.20 1.42
C THR A 106 -3.72 7.54 2.16
N ILE A 107 -3.80 7.52 3.49
CA ILE A 107 -3.91 8.69 4.38
C ILE A 107 -2.54 9.14 4.92
N ASN A 108 -1.48 8.35 4.83
CA ASN A 108 -0.20 8.58 5.52
C ASN A 108 0.39 9.99 5.36
N GLY A 109 0.19 10.63 4.19
CA GLY A 109 0.70 11.98 3.92
C GLY A 109 -0.21 13.11 4.40
N TRP A 110 -1.47 12.85 4.78
CA TRP A 110 -2.44 13.93 5.02
C TRP A 110 -2.14 14.72 6.30
N LEU A 111 -1.77 14.03 7.38
CA LEU A 111 -1.45 14.69 8.65
C LEU A 111 -0.14 15.49 8.58
N PRO A 112 0.98 14.97 8.06
CA PRO A 112 2.16 15.79 7.82
C PRO A 112 1.89 17.00 6.91
N ALA A 113 1.09 16.82 5.84
CA ALA A 113 0.72 17.92 4.96
C ALA A 113 -0.01 19.04 5.73
N ALA A 114 -1.04 18.67 6.51
CA ALA A 114 -1.80 19.63 7.30
C ALA A 114 -0.94 20.36 8.34
N ALA A 115 -0.08 19.61 9.05
CA ALA A 115 0.76 20.14 10.13
C ALA A 115 1.91 21.02 9.65
N LEU A 116 2.46 20.75 8.48
CA LEU A 116 3.67 21.42 7.96
C LEU A 116 3.37 22.40 6.80
N GLY A 117 2.10 22.60 6.47
CA GLY A 117 1.70 23.52 5.38
C GLY A 117 2.09 23.03 3.98
N LEU A 118 2.17 21.71 3.79
CA LEU A 118 2.42 21.04 2.51
C LEU A 118 1.09 20.69 1.83
N VAL A 119 1.16 20.34 0.53
CA VAL A 119 0.01 19.79 -0.19
C VAL A 119 0.08 18.27 -0.25
N VAL A 120 -1.08 17.61 -0.33
CA VAL A 120 -1.20 16.19 -0.68
C VAL A 120 -1.25 16.07 -2.19
N VAL A 121 -0.29 15.41 -2.80
CA VAL A 121 -0.21 15.25 -4.25
C VAL A 121 -0.96 13.98 -4.65
N ASP A 122 -1.85 14.10 -5.62
CA ASP A 122 -2.67 13.00 -6.14
C ASP A 122 -1.87 12.05 -7.03
N ALA A 123 -0.96 11.34 -6.39
CA ALA A 123 -0.12 10.33 -7.00
C ALA A 123 0.26 9.28 -5.93
N THR A 124 0.54 8.06 -6.37
CA THR A 124 1.02 6.98 -5.50
C THR A 124 2.24 6.31 -6.14
N GLY A 125 3.08 5.73 -5.31
CA GLY A 125 4.21 4.91 -5.79
C GLY A 125 3.73 3.63 -6.48
N ASP A 126 2.56 3.13 -6.13
CA ASP A 126 1.80 2.09 -6.81
C ASP A 126 0.30 2.23 -6.44
N ILE A 127 -0.61 1.74 -7.26
CA ILE A 127 -2.05 1.75 -6.93
C ILE A 127 -2.34 0.80 -5.78
N ARG A 128 -1.77 -0.39 -5.80
CA ARG A 128 -1.96 -1.39 -4.76
C ARG A 128 -0.83 -1.39 -3.74
N ALA A 129 -1.12 -1.90 -2.54
CA ALA A 129 -0.09 -2.12 -1.53
C ALA A 129 0.95 -3.18 -1.97
N HIS A 130 2.19 -2.98 -1.52
CA HIS A 130 3.34 -3.80 -1.88
C HIS A 130 4.31 -3.94 -0.67
N PRO A 131 5.05 -5.07 -0.55
CA PRO A 131 5.81 -5.38 0.66
C PRO A 131 7.12 -4.59 0.81
N THR A 132 7.79 -4.23 -0.30
CA THR A 132 9.15 -3.68 -0.21
C THR A 132 9.22 -2.22 -0.62
N GLY A 133 10.11 -1.46 0.02
CA GLY A 133 10.34 -0.07 -0.36
C GLY A 133 10.95 0.12 -1.75
N LYS A 134 11.48 -0.95 -2.34
CA LYS A 134 11.96 -0.96 -3.73
C LYS A 134 10.80 -0.88 -4.72
N MET A 135 9.73 -1.61 -4.45
CA MET A 135 8.52 -1.59 -5.28
C MET A 135 7.80 -0.24 -5.30
N GLY A 136 7.95 0.59 -4.26
CA GLY A 136 7.41 1.96 -4.20
C GLY A 136 8.38 3.07 -4.58
N SER A 137 9.53 2.76 -5.15
CA SER A 137 10.64 3.70 -5.40
C SER A 137 10.58 4.42 -6.75
N LEU A 138 9.49 4.33 -7.49
CA LEU A 138 9.30 5.00 -8.79
C LEU A 138 10.38 4.64 -9.84
N GLY A 139 10.88 3.39 -9.83
CA GLY A 139 11.91 2.92 -10.75
C GLY A 139 13.34 3.29 -10.34
N LEU A 140 13.54 3.92 -9.16
CA LEU A 140 14.87 4.34 -8.71
C LEU A 140 15.67 3.22 -8.03
N SER A 141 15.06 2.05 -7.81
CA SER A 141 15.70 0.94 -7.09
C SER A 141 16.92 0.36 -7.83
N SER A 142 16.87 0.29 -9.16
CA SER A 142 17.94 -0.21 -10.03
C SER A 142 19.00 0.85 -10.34
N ASN A 143 18.72 2.13 -10.07
CA ASN A 143 19.67 3.21 -10.35
C ASN A 143 20.70 3.35 -9.21
N ILE A 144 21.87 2.74 -9.40
CA ILE A 144 22.96 2.78 -8.41
C ILE A 144 23.64 4.15 -8.26
N GLU A 145 23.44 5.05 -9.19
CA GLU A 145 23.98 6.41 -9.17
C GLU A 145 23.06 7.38 -8.41
N TYR A 146 21.76 7.00 -8.23
CA TYR A 146 20.81 7.79 -7.49
C TYR A 146 20.93 7.56 -5.98
N GLU A 147 21.25 8.61 -5.25
CA GLU A 147 21.21 8.62 -3.79
C GLU A 147 19.94 9.29 -3.29
N THR A 148 19.18 8.57 -2.47
CA THR A 148 18.02 9.11 -1.76
C THR A 148 18.37 9.47 -0.32
N ILE A 149 17.57 10.36 0.27
CA ILE A 149 17.47 10.57 1.71
C ILE A 149 16.14 9.98 2.19
N GLN A 150 16.19 9.22 3.28
CA GLN A 150 15.00 8.62 3.91
C GLN A 150 15.09 8.80 5.43
N ALA A 151 13.93 8.92 6.08
CA ALA A 151 13.84 9.04 7.52
C ALA A 151 12.71 8.20 8.09
N VAL A 152 12.87 7.76 9.33
CA VAL A 152 11.83 7.09 10.12
C VAL A 152 11.74 7.68 11.52
N ALA A 153 10.55 7.58 12.11
CA ALA A 153 10.29 7.88 13.52
C ALA A 153 9.18 6.98 14.06
N GLY A 154 9.32 6.49 15.27
CA GLY A 154 8.31 5.67 15.96
C GLY A 154 8.91 4.68 16.95
N GLY A 155 8.06 3.85 17.52
CA GLY A 155 8.35 2.92 18.60
C GLY A 155 7.81 3.40 19.95
N LYS A 156 7.92 2.57 20.99
CA LYS A 156 7.41 2.82 22.34
C LYS A 156 8.52 3.37 23.24
N PRO A 157 8.45 4.65 23.69
CA PRO A 157 9.44 5.20 24.63
C PRO A 157 9.49 4.42 25.95
N GLU A 158 8.35 3.89 26.41
CA GLU A 158 8.21 3.21 27.71
C GLU A 158 9.04 1.95 27.83
N ILE A 159 9.33 1.30 26.69
CA ILE A 159 10.20 0.11 26.63
C ILE A 159 11.53 0.39 25.92
N GLY A 160 11.81 1.65 25.59
CA GLY A 160 13.06 2.07 24.95
C GLY A 160 13.18 1.70 23.46
N SER A 161 12.06 1.35 22.79
CA SER A 161 12.08 1.00 21.36
C SER A 161 11.85 2.19 20.43
N TYR A 162 11.55 3.40 20.97
CA TYR A 162 11.43 4.60 20.15
C TYR A 162 12.76 4.98 19.50
N LEU A 163 12.72 5.24 18.20
CA LEU A 163 13.91 5.71 17.48
C LEU A 163 13.55 6.72 16.39
N GLU A 164 14.53 7.55 16.06
CA GLU A 164 14.55 8.43 14.89
C GLU A 164 15.81 8.12 14.10
N LEU A 165 15.68 7.96 12.78
CA LEU A 165 16.82 7.67 11.91
C LEU A 165 16.69 8.46 10.61
N ILE A 166 17.80 9.03 10.16
CA ILE A 166 17.96 9.56 8.81
C ILE A 166 19.10 8.79 8.15
N VAL A 167 18.88 8.37 6.91
CA VAL A 167 19.87 7.64 6.11
C VAL A 167 19.91 8.19 4.69
N LYS A 168 21.13 8.30 4.13
CA LYS A 168 21.38 8.67 2.73
C LYS A 168 22.16 7.56 2.04
N GLY A 169 21.82 7.28 0.78
CA GLY A 169 22.46 6.26 -0.05
C GLY A 169 21.53 5.73 -1.14
N THR A 170 21.90 4.64 -1.80
CA THR A 170 21.04 4.04 -2.82
C THR A 170 19.72 3.55 -2.24
N VAL A 171 18.65 3.54 -3.04
CA VAL A 171 17.31 3.13 -2.61
C VAL A 171 17.32 1.73 -1.98
N ALA A 172 17.97 0.76 -2.62
CA ALA A 172 18.01 -0.61 -2.11
C ALA A 172 18.64 -0.71 -0.71
N ARG A 173 19.80 -0.04 -0.49
CA ARG A 173 20.50 -0.09 0.79
C ARG A 173 19.75 0.63 1.91
N THR A 174 19.26 1.85 1.60
CA THR A 174 18.52 2.64 2.59
C THR A 174 17.19 1.98 2.95
N SER A 175 16.46 1.39 2.00
CA SER A 175 15.22 0.65 2.28
C SER A 175 15.43 -0.54 3.22
N ASN A 176 16.54 -1.28 3.06
CA ASN A 176 16.87 -2.40 3.96
C ASN A 176 17.20 -1.89 5.38
N ILE A 177 17.92 -0.77 5.51
CA ILE A 177 18.21 -0.15 6.81
C ILE A 177 16.91 0.28 7.50
N LEU A 178 15.99 0.91 6.77
CA LEU A 178 14.70 1.32 7.33
C LEU A 178 13.84 0.12 7.75
N ARG A 179 13.91 -1.01 7.03
CA ARG A 179 13.23 -2.24 7.42
C ARG A 179 13.76 -2.78 8.74
N THR A 180 15.10 -2.80 8.92
CA THR A 180 15.73 -3.18 10.19
C THR A 180 15.33 -2.22 11.32
N ALA A 181 15.29 -0.91 11.05
CA ALA A 181 14.83 0.07 12.04
C ALA A 181 13.36 -0.16 12.43
N SER A 182 12.50 -0.55 11.50
CA SER A 182 11.11 -0.93 11.78
C SER A 182 11.02 -2.13 12.72
N ASP A 183 11.80 -3.17 12.48
CA ASP A 183 11.86 -4.37 13.35
C ASP A 183 12.33 -3.99 14.76
N MET A 184 13.37 -3.17 14.87
CA MET A 184 13.88 -2.65 16.16
C MET A 184 12.86 -1.75 16.90
N ALA A 185 11.99 -1.05 16.18
CA ALA A 185 10.91 -0.24 16.74
C ALA A 185 9.67 -1.06 17.18
N GLY A 186 9.74 -2.39 17.08
CA GLY A 186 8.68 -3.32 17.47
C GLY A 186 7.85 -3.85 16.30
N GLY A 187 8.24 -3.57 15.05
CA GLY A 187 7.65 -4.15 13.84
C GLY A 187 6.90 -3.18 12.93
N PHE A 188 6.67 -1.92 13.34
CA PHE A 188 5.99 -0.91 12.51
C PHE A 188 6.44 0.51 12.84
N ILE A 189 6.78 1.34 11.83
CA ILE A 189 7.33 2.68 12.02
C ILE A 189 6.91 3.64 10.89
N ALA A 190 6.68 4.92 11.22
CA ALA A 190 6.42 5.97 10.23
C ALA A 190 7.69 6.32 9.45
N ALA A 191 7.55 6.64 8.16
CA ALA A 191 8.66 6.97 7.30
C ALA A 191 8.34 8.10 6.30
N ALA A 192 9.39 8.82 5.90
CA ALA A 192 9.37 9.73 4.76
C ALA A 192 10.56 9.42 3.84
N ARG A 193 10.36 9.52 2.52
CA ARG A 193 11.32 9.02 1.52
C ARG A 193 11.35 9.88 0.27
N HIS A 194 12.44 9.75 -0.47
CA HIS A 194 12.57 10.13 -1.88
C HIS A 194 12.10 11.55 -2.17
N PRO A 195 12.84 12.62 -1.78
CA PRO A 195 12.55 13.97 -2.29
C PRO A 195 12.75 13.96 -3.81
N LEU A 196 11.66 14.10 -4.56
CA LEU A 196 11.66 14.03 -6.01
C LEU A 196 10.95 15.23 -6.64
N PRO A 197 11.40 15.74 -7.79
CA PRO A 197 10.72 16.82 -8.49
C PRO A 197 9.39 16.31 -9.09
N ALA A 198 8.40 17.22 -9.16
CA ALA A 198 7.08 16.92 -9.73
C ALA A 198 7.16 16.36 -11.15
N LYS A 199 8.10 16.84 -11.97
CA LYS A 199 8.35 16.27 -13.30
C LYS A 199 8.62 14.77 -13.25
N TYR A 200 9.47 14.33 -12.32
CA TYR A 200 9.76 12.90 -12.16
C TYR A 200 8.52 12.12 -11.71
N ILE A 201 7.75 12.68 -10.77
CA ILE A 201 6.50 12.06 -10.30
C ILE A 201 5.50 11.87 -11.46
N LYS A 202 5.32 12.91 -12.32
CA LYS A 202 4.45 12.84 -13.52
C LYS A 202 4.79 11.66 -14.44
N GLU A 203 6.06 11.37 -14.61
CA GLU A 203 6.54 10.38 -15.55
C GLU A 203 6.58 8.96 -14.97
N HIS A 204 6.69 8.82 -13.64
CA HIS A 204 7.04 7.54 -13.00
C HIS A 204 6.04 7.04 -11.96
N ALA A 205 5.16 7.88 -11.41
CA ALA A 205 4.18 7.50 -10.41
C ALA A 205 2.87 7.00 -11.03
N ALA A 206 2.06 6.33 -10.22
CA ALA A 206 0.66 6.04 -10.54
C ALA A 206 -0.18 7.30 -10.25
N ILE A 207 -0.46 8.07 -11.29
CA ILE A 207 -1.14 9.36 -11.19
C ILE A 207 -2.63 9.18 -10.87
N GLY A 208 -3.20 10.06 -10.02
CA GLY A 208 -4.60 10.01 -9.61
C GLY A 208 -4.90 8.93 -8.56
N GLY A 209 -3.87 8.28 -8.01
CA GLY A 209 -4.05 7.12 -7.14
C GLY A 209 -4.89 7.38 -5.89
N ILE A 210 -4.79 8.57 -5.28
CA ILE A 210 -5.59 8.94 -4.11
C ILE A 210 -7.05 9.20 -4.53
N SER A 211 -7.29 9.92 -5.63
CA SER A 211 -8.64 10.14 -6.17
C SER A 211 -9.33 8.83 -6.56
N ILE A 212 -8.62 7.89 -7.19
CA ILE A 212 -9.15 6.56 -7.53
C ILE A 212 -9.65 5.84 -6.26
N ALA A 213 -8.89 5.88 -5.16
CA ALA A 213 -9.32 5.29 -3.89
C ALA A 213 -10.54 6.01 -3.30
N ILE A 214 -10.55 7.35 -3.30
CA ILE A 214 -11.68 8.14 -2.80
C ILE A 214 -12.95 7.84 -3.60
N ASP A 215 -12.88 7.84 -4.93
CA ASP A 215 -14.05 7.64 -5.79
C ASP A 215 -14.62 6.22 -5.67
N LEU A 216 -13.74 5.20 -5.57
CA LEU A 216 -14.17 3.84 -5.28
C LEU A 216 -14.82 3.75 -3.90
N GLY A 217 -14.23 4.38 -2.89
CA GLY A 217 -14.79 4.38 -1.53
C GLY A 217 -16.14 5.04 -1.42
N ARG A 218 -16.39 6.13 -2.15
CA ARG A 218 -17.72 6.74 -2.25
C ARG A 218 -18.74 5.79 -2.84
N ALA A 219 -18.40 5.11 -3.94
CA ALA A 219 -19.28 4.12 -4.56
C ALA A 219 -19.59 2.95 -3.60
N ILE A 220 -18.59 2.50 -2.81
CA ILE A 220 -18.79 1.47 -1.79
C ILE A 220 -19.79 1.96 -0.71
N ILE A 221 -19.59 3.19 -0.19
CA ILE A 221 -20.48 3.77 0.84
C ILE A 221 -21.93 3.87 0.32
N GLU A 222 -22.11 4.28 -0.93
CA GLU A 222 -23.44 4.36 -1.58
C GLU A 222 -24.07 2.97 -1.78
N ALA A 223 -23.25 1.93 -1.97
CA ALA A 223 -23.72 0.55 -2.19
C ALA A 223 -24.06 -0.19 -0.89
N GLU A 224 -23.43 0.16 0.25
CA GLU A 224 -23.59 -0.55 1.53
C GLU A 224 -25.05 -0.75 1.99
N PRO A 225 -25.95 0.24 1.87
CA PRO A 225 -27.34 0.05 2.27
C PRO A 225 -28.09 -1.05 1.50
N PHE A 226 -27.57 -1.46 0.34
CA PHE A 226 -28.19 -2.48 -0.52
C PHE A 226 -27.65 -3.90 -0.28
N GLY A 227 -26.70 -4.03 0.66
CA GLY A 227 -26.16 -5.31 1.13
C GLY A 227 -24.87 -5.76 0.45
N PRO A 228 -24.26 -6.84 0.98
CA PRO A 228 -22.90 -7.26 0.63
C PRO A 228 -22.74 -7.65 -0.85
N ALA A 229 -23.73 -8.29 -1.45
CA ALA A 229 -23.66 -8.65 -2.86
C ALA A 229 -23.60 -7.41 -3.77
N HIS A 230 -24.37 -6.37 -3.46
CA HIS A 230 -24.35 -5.12 -4.21
C HIS A 230 -23.05 -4.34 -4.06
N VAL A 231 -22.42 -4.40 -2.88
CA VAL A 231 -21.06 -3.84 -2.65
C VAL A 231 -20.05 -4.52 -3.58
N LEU A 232 -20.02 -5.85 -3.63
CA LEU A 232 -19.12 -6.61 -4.50
C LEU A 232 -19.38 -6.35 -6.00
N GLU A 233 -20.65 -6.27 -6.42
CA GLU A 233 -21.02 -5.89 -7.77
C GLU A 233 -20.53 -4.50 -8.12
N THR A 234 -20.76 -3.50 -7.26
CA THR A 234 -20.29 -2.12 -7.43
C THR A 234 -18.77 -2.05 -7.57
N ILE A 235 -18.02 -2.76 -6.71
CA ILE A 235 -16.55 -2.81 -6.81
C ILE A 235 -16.13 -3.43 -8.14
N THR A 236 -16.78 -4.52 -8.55
CA THR A 236 -16.50 -5.20 -9.82
C THR A 236 -16.72 -4.27 -11.01
N GLU A 237 -17.84 -3.57 -11.06
CA GLU A 237 -18.17 -2.62 -12.13
C GLU A 237 -17.22 -1.43 -12.17
N LYS A 238 -16.94 -0.81 -11.01
CA LYS A 238 -16.07 0.38 -10.91
C LYS A 238 -14.62 0.10 -11.25
N THR A 239 -14.11 -1.07 -10.89
CA THR A 239 -12.71 -1.44 -11.10
C THR A 239 -12.48 -2.30 -12.35
N GLY A 240 -13.54 -2.87 -12.90
CA GLY A 240 -13.46 -3.91 -13.93
C GLY A 240 -12.80 -5.19 -13.43
N GLY A 241 -12.72 -5.38 -12.13
CA GLY A 241 -12.18 -6.59 -11.52
C GLY A 241 -13.10 -7.81 -11.71
N ARG A 242 -12.70 -8.92 -11.14
CA ARG A 242 -13.45 -10.17 -11.18
C ARG A 242 -13.29 -10.99 -9.91
N ILE A 243 -14.30 -11.72 -9.52
CA ILE A 243 -14.18 -12.77 -8.51
C ILE A 243 -13.47 -13.97 -9.16
N ILE A 244 -12.34 -14.41 -8.58
CA ILE A 244 -11.60 -15.60 -8.99
C ILE A 244 -12.34 -16.85 -8.51
N GLY A 245 -12.84 -16.82 -7.27
CA GLY A 245 -13.62 -17.87 -6.67
C GLY A 245 -14.07 -17.49 -5.26
N THR A 246 -14.99 -18.29 -4.73
CA THR A 246 -15.52 -18.15 -3.38
C THR A 246 -15.31 -19.46 -2.63
N GLY A 247 -15.11 -19.39 -1.33
CA GLY A 247 -14.93 -20.58 -0.51
C GLY A 247 -14.63 -20.24 0.95
N LYS A 248 -14.35 -21.28 1.71
CA LYS A 248 -14.06 -21.21 3.12
C LYS A 248 -12.56 -21.21 3.37
N VAL A 249 -12.07 -20.33 4.22
CA VAL A 249 -10.67 -20.34 4.65
C VAL A 249 -10.40 -21.67 5.38
N ARG A 250 -9.61 -22.52 4.76
CA ARG A 250 -9.25 -23.83 5.30
C ARG A 250 -8.04 -23.78 6.22
N LYS A 251 -7.03 -22.97 5.81
CA LYS A 251 -5.77 -22.86 6.53
C LYS A 251 -5.19 -21.45 6.36
N LYS A 252 -4.68 -20.90 7.45
CA LYS A 252 -3.87 -19.69 7.47
C LYS A 252 -2.50 -20.05 8.06
N ASP A 253 -1.49 -20.08 7.22
CA ASP A 253 -0.10 -20.36 7.59
C ASP A 253 0.76 -19.14 7.28
N VAL A 254 0.61 -18.11 8.11
CA VAL A 254 1.33 -16.84 7.97
C VAL A 254 2.06 -16.55 9.27
N HIS A 255 3.36 -16.24 9.17
CA HIS A 255 4.21 -15.96 10.30
C HIS A 255 5.00 -14.67 10.12
N TYR A 256 5.31 -14.00 11.24
CA TYR A 256 6.14 -12.80 11.24
C TYR A 256 7.63 -13.16 11.13
N SER A 257 8.35 -12.48 10.23
CA SER A 257 9.80 -12.59 10.07
C SER A 257 10.39 -11.30 9.52
N GLY A 258 11.31 -10.66 10.27
CA GLY A 258 12.08 -9.48 9.81
C GLY A 258 11.21 -8.31 9.35
N ALA A 259 10.14 -7.98 10.07
CA ALA A 259 9.13 -6.98 9.73
C ALA A 259 8.30 -7.31 8.45
N PHE A 260 8.16 -8.61 8.13
CA PHE A 260 7.24 -9.13 7.13
C PHE A 260 6.31 -10.19 7.71
N ASP A 261 5.08 -10.23 7.23
CA ASP A 261 4.14 -11.34 7.37
C ASP A 261 4.25 -12.22 6.14
N ILE A 262 4.76 -13.45 6.29
CA ILE A 262 5.10 -14.34 5.18
C ILE A 262 4.33 -15.66 5.32
N GLY A 263 3.81 -16.17 4.21
CA GLY A 263 3.18 -17.50 4.19
C GLY A 263 2.12 -17.69 3.14
N THR A 264 1.12 -18.51 3.45
CA THR A 264 0.00 -18.83 2.55
C THR A 264 -1.34 -18.87 3.28
N ILE A 265 -2.41 -18.59 2.52
CA ILE A 265 -3.79 -18.78 2.96
C ILE A 265 -4.47 -19.68 1.93
N GLU A 266 -5.08 -20.77 2.39
CA GLU A 266 -5.85 -21.70 1.56
C GLU A 266 -7.34 -21.43 1.69
N ILE A 267 -8.01 -21.22 0.55
CA ILE A 267 -9.47 -21.05 0.46
C ILE A 267 -10.04 -22.20 -0.36
N GLU A 268 -10.85 -23.03 0.30
CA GLU A 268 -11.44 -24.25 -0.26
C GLU A 268 -12.86 -23.96 -0.77
N SER A 269 -13.10 -24.23 -2.04
CA SER A 269 -14.42 -24.27 -2.65
C SER A 269 -14.82 -25.71 -2.99
N GLU A 270 -16.02 -25.93 -3.52
CA GLU A 270 -16.46 -27.25 -3.95
C GLU A 270 -15.60 -27.84 -5.08
N GLU A 271 -15.08 -26.96 -5.97
CA GLU A 271 -14.38 -27.40 -7.18
C GLU A 271 -12.87 -27.25 -7.07
N ASN A 272 -12.37 -26.36 -6.19
CA ASN A 272 -10.95 -25.99 -6.17
C ASN A 272 -10.47 -25.54 -4.79
N THR A 273 -9.16 -25.52 -4.60
CA THR A 273 -8.51 -24.85 -3.46
C THR A 273 -7.61 -23.75 -4.00
N TYR A 274 -7.91 -22.51 -3.65
CA TYR A 274 -7.08 -21.35 -3.98
C TYR A 274 -6.03 -21.14 -2.90
N ILE A 275 -4.78 -20.97 -3.32
CA ILE A 275 -3.63 -20.69 -2.47
C ILE A 275 -3.21 -19.25 -2.72
N LEU A 276 -3.34 -18.40 -1.70
CA LEU A 276 -2.88 -17.03 -1.72
C LEU A 276 -1.50 -16.96 -1.11
N HIS A 277 -0.50 -16.54 -1.87
CA HIS A 277 0.87 -16.32 -1.38
C HIS A 277 0.99 -14.93 -0.79
N VAL A 278 1.50 -14.86 0.43
CA VAL A 278 1.52 -13.66 1.27
C VAL A 278 2.96 -13.23 1.56
N MET A 279 3.27 -11.98 1.29
CA MET A 279 4.38 -11.22 1.89
C MET A 279 3.85 -9.83 2.22
N ASN A 280 3.35 -9.62 3.44
CA ASN A 280 2.47 -8.54 3.90
C ASN A 280 1.16 -8.47 3.12
N GLU A 281 1.24 -8.46 1.81
CA GLU A 281 0.16 -8.42 0.83
C GLU A 281 0.02 -9.75 0.09
N TYR A 282 -1.12 -9.95 -0.55
CA TYR A 282 -1.32 -11.08 -1.48
C TYR A 282 -0.50 -10.85 -2.76
N MET A 283 0.52 -11.65 -2.99
CA MET A 283 1.41 -11.52 -4.14
C MET A 283 1.02 -12.38 -5.33
N ALA A 284 0.34 -13.50 -5.07
CA ALA A 284 -0.16 -14.38 -6.12
C ALA A 284 -1.35 -15.23 -5.61
N VAL A 285 -2.17 -15.69 -6.55
CA VAL A 285 -3.22 -16.70 -6.36
C VAL A 285 -3.00 -17.82 -7.34
N GLU A 286 -2.92 -19.04 -6.84
CA GLU A 286 -2.86 -20.26 -7.66
C GLU A 286 -3.70 -21.38 -7.05
N ASP A 287 -3.93 -22.45 -7.81
CA ASP A 287 -4.54 -23.66 -7.27
C ASP A 287 -3.47 -24.71 -6.91
N ARG A 288 -3.91 -25.82 -6.29
CA ARG A 288 -3.03 -26.94 -5.96
C ARG A 288 -2.39 -27.60 -7.17
N GLY A 289 -2.93 -27.41 -8.37
CA GLY A 289 -2.36 -27.87 -9.63
C GLY A 289 -1.29 -26.94 -10.19
N GLY A 290 -1.04 -25.79 -9.54
CA GLY A 290 -0.08 -24.78 -9.99
C GLY A 290 -0.60 -23.85 -11.08
N LYS A 291 -1.92 -23.84 -11.34
CA LYS A 291 -2.53 -22.86 -12.26
C LYS A 291 -2.58 -21.49 -11.58
N ARG A 292 -1.92 -20.50 -12.19
CA ARG A 292 -1.87 -19.12 -11.72
C ARG A 292 -3.10 -18.36 -12.20
N TYR A 293 -3.83 -17.73 -11.25
CA TYR A 293 -5.03 -16.94 -11.50
C TYR A 293 -4.78 -15.43 -11.51
N SER A 294 -3.87 -14.97 -10.67
CA SER A 294 -3.47 -13.56 -10.56
C SER A 294 -2.10 -13.44 -9.91
N THR A 295 -1.36 -12.40 -10.26
CA THR A 295 0.01 -12.16 -9.77
C THR A 295 0.25 -10.66 -9.67
N PHE A 296 0.95 -10.20 -8.61
CA PHE A 296 1.46 -8.83 -8.52
C PHE A 296 2.05 -8.38 -9.88
N PRO A 297 1.72 -7.21 -10.44
CA PRO A 297 1.05 -6.06 -9.79
C PRO A 297 -0.48 -6.04 -9.94
N ASP A 298 -1.16 -7.12 -10.33
CA ASP A 298 -2.61 -7.19 -10.23
C ASP A 298 -3.02 -6.87 -8.78
N VAL A 299 -4.15 -6.19 -8.57
CA VAL A 299 -4.76 -6.10 -7.23
C VAL A 299 -5.37 -7.45 -6.90
N ILE A 300 -5.02 -8.01 -5.75
CA ILE A 300 -5.57 -9.26 -5.24
C ILE A 300 -6.15 -8.96 -3.86
N THR A 301 -7.44 -9.17 -3.67
CA THR A 301 -8.13 -8.82 -2.43
C THR A 301 -9.10 -9.92 -2.03
N THR A 302 -9.24 -10.14 -0.73
CA THR A 302 -10.25 -11.02 -0.17
C THR A 302 -11.40 -10.20 0.41
N PHE A 303 -12.63 -10.64 0.20
CA PHE A 303 -13.84 -10.02 0.73
C PHE A 303 -14.61 -11.03 1.59
N SER A 304 -15.12 -10.58 2.72
CA SER A 304 -16.13 -11.34 3.46
C SER A 304 -17.43 -11.44 2.65
N ILE A 305 -17.92 -12.64 2.43
CA ILE A 305 -19.23 -12.86 1.79
C ILE A 305 -20.36 -12.28 2.64
N GLU A 306 -20.21 -12.35 3.96
CA GLU A 306 -21.22 -11.87 4.91
C GLU A 306 -21.38 -10.34 4.89
N THR A 307 -20.28 -9.61 4.74
CA THR A 307 -20.29 -8.13 4.86
C THR A 307 -20.02 -7.40 3.55
N GLY A 308 -19.49 -8.06 2.52
CA GLY A 308 -19.01 -7.44 1.28
C GLY A 308 -17.76 -6.56 1.46
N GLN A 309 -17.17 -6.53 2.67
CA GLN A 309 -16.01 -5.68 2.97
C GLN A 309 -14.70 -6.43 2.73
N PRO A 310 -13.63 -5.72 2.32
CA PRO A 310 -12.30 -6.29 2.25
C PRO A 310 -11.82 -6.83 3.61
N VAL A 311 -11.15 -7.99 3.60
CA VAL A 311 -10.56 -8.61 4.78
C VAL A 311 -9.05 -8.64 4.63
N SER A 312 -8.32 -8.08 5.59
CA SER A 312 -6.85 -8.08 5.57
C SER A 312 -6.27 -9.45 5.93
N VAL A 313 -5.00 -9.68 5.55
CA VAL A 313 -4.22 -10.86 5.97
C VAL A 313 -4.24 -11.01 7.49
N GLY A 314 -4.15 -9.91 8.24
CA GLY A 314 -4.19 -9.93 9.70
C GLY A 314 -5.52 -10.45 10.26
N ASN A 315 -6.63 -10.04 9.64
CA ASN A 315 -7.99 -10.26 10.14
C ASN A 315 -8.72 -11.46 9.52
N ILE A 316 -8.15 -12.09 8.49
CA ILE A 316 -8.75 -13.30 7.91
C ILE A 316 -8.58 -14.47 8.87
N GLU A 317 -9.65 -15.21 9.13
CA GLU A 317 -9.68 -16.31 10.08
C GLU A 317 -10.08 -17.64 9.40
N GLU A 318 -9.57 -18.76 9.93
CA GLU A 318 -9.98 -20.07 9.46
C GLU A 318 -11.48 -20.28 9.71
N GLY A 319 -12.16 -20.80 8.71
CA GLY A 319 -13.60 -20.99 8.72
C GLY A 319 -14.42 -19.85 8.12
N ALA A 320 -13.84 -18.66 7.85
CA ALA A 320 -14.54 -17.54 7.24
C ALA A 320 -14.90 -17.82 5.77
N GLU A 321 -16.07 -17.37 5.34
CA GLU A 321 -16.55 -17.43 3.94
C GLU A 321 -16.01 -16.21 3.17
N ILE A 322 -15.18 -16.46 2.16
CA ILE A 322 -14.37 -15.44 1.48
C ILE A 322 -14.58 -15.50 -0.04
N ALA A 323 -14.70 -14.33 -0.67
CA ALA A 323 -14.48 -14.17 -2.10
C ALA A 323 -13.05 -13.71 -2.37
N VAL A 324 -12.33 -14.40 -3.25
CA VAL A 324 -11.04 -13.98 -3.80
C VAL A 324 -11.29 -13.16 -5.04
N PHE A 325 -10.80 -11.94 -5.07
CA PHE A 325 -11.05 -10.96 -6.12
C PHE A 325 -9.75 -10.47 -6.73
N ALA A 326 -9.75 -10.16 -8.03
CA ALA A 326 -8.60 -9.54 -8.68
C ALA A 326 -9.01 -8.44 -9.66
N ILE A 327 -8.13 -7.42 -9.76
CA ILE A 327 -8.16 -6.40 -10.81
C ILE A 327 -6.87 -6.57 -11.62
N ASP A 328 -7.03 -6.80 -12.92
CA ASP A 328 -5.88 -6.93 -13.83
C ASP A 328 -5.10 -5.61 -13.87
N LYS A 329 -3.79 -5.69 -13.87
CA LYS A 329 -2.86 -4.56 -13.95
C LYS A 329 -3.11 -3.63 -15.15
N ALA A 330 -3.68 -4.14 -16.24
CA ALA A 330 -4.04 -3.32 -17.40
C ALA A 330 -5.19 -2.33 -17.13
N LYS A 331 -5.90 -2.49 -16.01
CA LYS A 331 -7.05 -1.66 -15.61
C LYS A 331 -6.72 -0.59 -14.56
N ILE A 332 -5.47 -0.52 -14.14
CA ILE A 332 -4.97 0.41 -13.13
C ILE A 332 -3.74 1.16 -13.63
N PRO A 333 -3.51 2.41 -13.19
CA PRO A 333 -2.24 3.08 -13.42
C PRO A 333 -1.09 2.30 -12.79
N LEU A 334 -0.02 2.10 -13.55
CA LEU A 334 1.19 1.44 -13.06
C LEU A 334 2.35 2.42 -12.98
N SER A 335 3.05 2.40 -11.85
CA SER A 335 4.31 3.12 -11.70
C SER A 335 5.47 2.44 -12.45
N SER A 336 6.58 3.16 -12.58
CA SER A 336 7.80 2.58 -13.13
C SER A 336 8.40 1.48 -12.26
N SER A 337 8.15 1.50 -10.94
CA SER A 337 8.69 0.50 -10.02
C SER A 337 8.20 -0.91 -10.31
N VAL A 338 6.90 -1.07 -10.57
CA VAL A 338 6.34 -2.41 -10.79
C VAL A 338 6.74 -3.02 -12.13
N LYS A 339 7.27 -2.20 -13.03
CA LYS A 339 7.82 -2.64 -14.33
C LYS A 339 9.32 -2.96 -14.25
N ASP A 340 10.00 -2.57 -13.16
CA ASP A 340 11.43 -2.81 -12.95
C ASP A 340 11.66 -4.27 -12.51
N PRO A 341 12.34 -5.10 -13.33
CA PRO A 341 12.58 -6.51 -12.99
C PRO A 341 13.42 -6.69 -11.71
N SER A 342 14.21 -5.69 -11.33
CA SER A 342 15.10 -5.77 -10.17
C SER A 342 14.39 -5.80 -8.83
N VAL A 343 13.10 -5.46 -8.76
CA VAL A 343 12.33 -5.44 -7.50
C VAL A 343 11.70 -6.79 -7.14
N TYR A 344 11.68 -7.76 -8.07
CA TYR A 344 11.01 -9.06 -7.90
C TYR A 344 11.85 -10.14 -7.22
N PRO A 345 13.17 -10.31 -7.50
CA PRO A 345 13.93 -11.47 -7.02
C PRO A 345 13.89 -11.66 -5.50
N GLU A 346 13.92 -10.58 -4.71
CA GLU A 346 13.84 -10.66 -3.25
C GLU A 346 12.51 -11.26 -2.77
N VAL A 347 11.41 -10.90 -3.42
CA VAL A 347 10.08 -11.37 -3.07
C VAL A 347 9.87 -12.80 -3.57
N GLU A 348 10.35 -13.12 -4.77
CA GLU A 348 10.33 -14.47 -5.35
C GLU A 348 11.12 -15.47 -4.53
N GLU A 349 12.31 -15.08 -4.04
CA GLU A 349 13.13 -15.90 -3.14
C GLU A 349 12.41 -16.21 -1.82
N VAL A 350 11.78 -15.20 -1.21
CA VAL A 350 11.06 -15.34 0.06
C VAL A 350 9.82 -16.22 -0.09
N LEU A 351 9.08 -16.08 -1.19
CA LEU A 351 7.84 -16.82 -1.45
C LEU A 351 8.07 -18.19 -2.10
N GLY A 352 9.24 -18.42 -2.70
CA GLY A 352 9.55 -19.64 -3.45
C GLY A 352 8.74 -19.80 -4.74
N ILE A 353 8.24 -18.69 -5.32
CA ILE A 353 7.43 -18.70 -6.55
C ILE A 353 7.91 -17.63 -7.54
N GLU A 354 7.66 -17.84 -8.83
CA GLU A 354 7.91 -16.85 -9.87
C GLU A 354 6.77 -15.80 -9.88
N LEU A 355 7.12 -14.51 -9.90
CA LEU A 355 6.18 -13.39 -10.02
C LEU A 355 6.38 -12.63 -11.34
N TYR A 356 7.62 -12.20 -11.64
CA TYR A 356 7.92 -11.36 -12.79
C TYR A 356 7.49 -12.00 -14.11
N LYS A 357 7.75 -13.28 -14.28
CA LYS A 357 7.34 -14.08 -15.43
C LYS A 357 5.83 -14.01 -15.69
N TYR A 358 5.02 -14.19 -14.65
CA TYR A 358 3.55 -14.13 -14.75
C TYR A 358 3.03 -12.70 -14.89
N ALA A 359 3.79 -11.71 -14.41
CA ALA A 359 3.42 -10.31 -14.48
C ALA A 359 3.59 -9.72 -15.89
N PHE A 360 4.66 -10.09 -16.62
CA PHE A 360 5.09 -9.39 -17.83
C PHE A 360 5.38 -10.28 -19.06
N GLU A 361 5.44 -11.61 -18.90
CA GLU A 361 5.44 -12.50 -20.06
C GLU A 361 4.01 -12.63 -20.62
N GLU A 362 3.88 -12.70 -21.93
CA GLU A 362 2.59 -12.78 -22.63
C GLU A 362 1.74 -13.92 -22.07
N LYS A 363 0.51 -13.60 -21.68
CA LYS A 363 -0.52 -14.62 -21.45
C LYS A 363 -0.67 -15.39 -22.76
N LYS A 364 -0.13 -16.61 -22.84
CA LYS A 364 -0.60 -17.56 -23.86
C LYS A 364 -2.09 -17.67 -23.66
N GLU A 365 -2.88 -17.19 -24.61
CA GLU A 365 -4.32 -17.35 -24.62
C GLU A 365 -4.63 -18.82 -24.37
N ILE A 366 -5.15 -19.14 -23.22
CA ILE A 366 -5.79 -20.42 -22.95
C ILE A 366 -7.16 -20.28 -23.60
N ASN A 367 -7.23 -20.67 -24.89
CA ASN A 367 -8.52 -20.91 -25.55
C ASN A 367 -9.23 -22.00 -24.75
N VAL A 368 -10.32 -21.62 -24.05
CA VAL A 368 -11.31 -22.54 -23.46
C VAL A 368 -12.40 -22.79 -24.48
#